data_9748ab9999322e4d0c322418c39ba8af
#
_entry.id   9748ab9999322e4d0c322418c39ba8af
#
_cell.length_a   1.000
_cell.length_b   1.000
_cell.length_c   1.000
_cell.angle_alpha   90.00
_cell.angle_beta   90.00
_cell.angle_gamma   90.00
#
_symmetry.space_group_name_H-M   'P 1'
#
loop_
_entity.id
_entity.type
_entity.pdbx_description
1 polymer ?
#
loop_
_entity_poly.entity_id
_entity_poly.type
_entity_poly.pdbx_seq_one_letter_code
_entity_poly.pdbx_strand_id
1 'polypeptide(L)'
;RCPHCGRPLGRIGDSVAYCPYCGKALDAPVEPPVRSITVPAYAKLNLTLDILGKRDDGYHEMQMVMQTVSLHDDVTVTLTDGKGITCRVDGAALPCDERNLAVKAARAFCEAMDYGGGIDIALIKRIPSEAGMAGGSADAAAVLRALRELVSPTLTDERLEQISASVGSDVPFCIRGGTQLAEGRGEKLTVLKPAPRFFVAVCKPDFPISTPALFARVDGVTITDRPDTDAMLAAIEHGDADTLCANVRNVFEQALDGEQRERIETIKCDLLAYGAKTSAMTGSGSVVFGLFSDKAACRRACEALQGECVKTFCAEFV
;
A
#
# COMPACT_ATOMS: atom_id res chain seq x y z
N ARG A 1 -19.10 24.10 -31.01
CA ARG A 1 -18.17 23.82 -29.90
C ARG A 1 -16.99 22.98 -30.42
N CYS A 2 -15.81 23.14 -29.80
CA CYS A 2 -14.66 22.30 -30.10
C CYS A 2 -14.94 20.84 -29.70
N PRO A 3 -14.70 19.84 -30.58
CA PRO A 3 -14.93 18.44 -30.24
C PRO A 3 -13.97 17.90 -29.19
N HIS A 4 -12.80 18.55 -28.96
CA HIS A 4 -11.78 18.09 -28.03
C HIS A 4 -11.84 18.73 -26.63
N CYS A 5 -12.34 19.98 -26.50
CA CYS A 5 -12.36 20.68 -25.20
C CYS A 5 -13.73 21.26 -24.84
N GLY A 6 -14.77 21.03 -25.63
CA GLY A 6 -16.16 21.46 -25.38
C GLY A 6 -16.40 22.98 -25.44
N ARG A 7 -15.35 23.81 -25.50
CA ARG A 7 -15.49 25.29 -25.49
C ARG A 7 -16.20 25.79 -26.75
N PRO A 8 -17.06 26.82 -26.62
CA PRO A 8 -17.74 27.41 -27.76
C PRO A 8 -16.70 28.07 -28.70
N LEU A 9 -16.76 27.73 -29.99
CA LEU A 9 -15.82 28.24 -31.00
C LEU A 9 -16.21 29.60 -31.60
N GLY A 10 -17.38 30.12 -31.26
CA GLY A 10 -17.90 31.34 -31.89
C GLY A 10 -18.18 31.17 -33.39
N ARG A 11 -18.31 32.28 -34.15
CA ARG A 11 -18.27 32.27 -35.60
C ARG A 11 -16.79 32.29 -36.03
N ILE A 12 -16.23 31.10 -36.21
CA ILE A 12 -14.89 30.93 -36.75
C ILE A 12 -15.08 30.88 -38.28
N GLY A 13 -14.33 31.70 -39.03
CA GLY A 13 -14.37 31.64 -40.49
C GLY A 13 -13.93 30.25 -41.00
N ASP A 14 -14.34 29.87 -42.20
CA ASP A 14 -14.16 28.53 -42.79
C ASP A 14 -12.70 28.04 -42.92
N SER A 15 -11.72 28.82 -42.45
CA SER A 15 -10.30 28.53 -42.57
C SER A 15 -9.57 28.19 -41.28
N VAL A 16 -10.27 28.02 -40.15
CA VAL A 16 -9.62 27.68 -38.86
C VAL A 16 -9.49 26.18 -38.69
N ALA A 17 -8.27 25.67 -38.97
CA ALA A 17 -7.97 24.23 -38.84
C ALA A 17 -7.74 23.74 -37.38
N TYR A 18 -7.53 24.67 -36.43
CA TYR A 18 -7.17 24.33 -35.07
C TYR A 18 -8.02 25.07 -34.02
N CYS A 19 -8.33 24.44 -32.92
CA CYS A 19 -9.05 25.07 -31.82
C CYS A 19 -8.16 26.14 -31.14
N PRO A 20 -8.62 27.42 -31.02
CA PRO A 20 -7.84 28.48 -30.37
C PRO A 20 -7.64 28.32 -28.87
N TYR A 21 -8.39 27.41 -28.24
CA TYR A 21 -8.34 27.19 -26.78
C TYR A 21 -7.49 25.98 -26.36
N CYS A 22 -7.42 24.92 -27.18
CA CYS A 22 -6.68 23.70 -26.86
C CYS A 22 -5.61 23.34 -27.90
N GLY A 23 -5.50 24.09 -29.00
CA GLY A 23 -4.51 23.88 -30.07
C GLY A 23 -4.70 22.63 -30.93
N LYS A 24 -5.71 21.79 -30.65
CA LYS A 24 -5.97 20.58 -31.44
C LYS A 24 -6.65 20.91 -32.79
N ALA A 25 -6.32 20.15 -33.85
CA ALA A 25 -7.00 20.25 -35.13
C ALA A 25 -8.49 19.92 -34.97
N LEU A 26 -9.36 20.69 -35.60
CA LEU A 26 -10.82 20.57 -35.46
C LEU A 26 -11.40 19.38 -36.23
N ASP A 27 -10.66 18.87 -37.18
CA ASP A 27 -10.96 17.70 -38.00
C ASP A 27 -10.20 16.43 -37.56
N ALA A 28 -9.34 16.57 -36.51
CA ALA A 28 -8.66 15.41 -35.95
C ALA A 28 -9.66 14.44 -35.29
N PRO A 29 -9.43 13.13 -35.39
CA PRO A 29 -10.25 12.16 -34.68
C PRO A 29 -10.29 12.49 -33.18
N VAL A 30 -11.49 12.56 -32.60
CA VAL A 30 -11.65 12.68 -31.14
C VAL A 30 -11.32 11.32 -30.56
N GLU A 31 -10.21 11.23 -29.82
CA GLU A 31 -9.94 10.02 -29.06
C GLU A 31 -11.11 9.75 -28.10
N PRO A 32 -11.65 8.54 -28.08
CA PRO A 32 -12.70 8.21 -27.13
C PRO A 32 -12.19 8.47 -25.70
N PRO A 33 -13.06 8.93 -24.80
CA PRO A 33 -12.64 9.16 -23.41
C PRO A 33 -12.08 7.87 -22.82
N VAL A 34 -10.94 7.98 -22.11
CA VAL A 34 -10.37 6.85 -21.37
C VAL A 34 -11.40 6.41 -20.34
N ARG A 35 -11.90 5.18 -20.46
CA ARG A 35 -12.92 4.62 -19.58
C ARG A 35 -12.36 3.54 -18.67
N SER A 36 -11.12 3.12 -18.86
CA SER A 36 -10.48 2.05 -18.09
C SER A 36 -9.02 2.38 -17.84
N ILE A 37 -8.55 2.14 -16.62
CA ILE A 37 -7.16 2.30 -16.23
C ILE A 37 -6.75 1.18 -15.29
N THR A 38 -5.51 0.70 -15.42
CA THR A 38 -4.89 -0.23 -14.49
C THR A 38 -3.84 0.51 -13.65
N VAL A 39 -3.94 0.39 -12.33
CA VAL A 39 -3.05 1.05 -11.37
C VAL A 39 -2.41 -0.01 -10.48
N PRO A 40 -1.09 0.02 -10.24
CA PRO A 40 -0.45 -0.86 -9.29
C PRO A 40 -0.85 -0.49 -7.85
N ALA A 41 -1.25 -1.50 -7.07
CA ALA A 41 -1.56 -1.41 -5.66
C ALA A 41 -0.36 -1.92 -4.85
N TYR A 42 0.59 -1.05 -4.53
CA TYR A 42 1.85 -1.43 -3.89
C TYR A 42 1.67 -1.83 -2.43
N ALA A 43 2.32 -2.91 -2.02
CA ALA A 43 2.41 -3.34 -0.63
C ALA A 43 3.28 -2.40 0.21
N LYS A 44 3.14 -2.49 1.53
CA LYS A 44 4.01 -1.78 2.48
C LYS A 44 4.72 -2.74 3.43
N LEU A 45 5.80 -2.25 4.02
CA LEU A 45 6.45 -2.81 5.19
C LEU A 45 6.44 -1.80 6.34
N ASN A 46 6.51 -2.30 7.56
CA ASN A 46 6.86 -1.48 8.73
C ASN A 46 8.37 -1.66 8.97
N LEU A 47 9.16 -0.59 8.77
CA LEU A 47 10.58 -0.58 9.14
C LEU A 47 10.73 -0.50 10.66
N THR A 48 9.89 0.32 11.30
CA THR A 48 9.66 0.28 12.74
C THR A 48 8.17 0.13 13.02
N LEU A 49 7.84 -0.56 14.12
CA LEU A 49 6.51 -0.59 14.69
C LEU A 49 6.62 -0.60 16.21
N ASP A 50 6.16 0.46 16.84
CA ASP A 50 6.04 0.57 18.29
C ASP A 50 4.60 0.77 18.73
N ILE A 51 4.28 0.29 19.92
CA ILE A 51 3.01 0.50 20.61
C ILE A 51 3.32 1.24 21.91
N LEU A 52 2.98 2.53 21.94
CA LEU A 52 3.35 3.45 23.01
C LEU A 52 2.45 3.30 24.23
N GLY A 53 1.23 2.78 24.04
CA GLY A 53 0.28 2.55 25.11
C GLY A 53 -1.15 2.34 24.62
N LYS A 54 -2.04 2.07 25.55
CA LYS A 54 -3.47 1.95 25.29
C LYS A 54 -4.16 3.30 25.49
N ARG A 55 -5.06 3.63 24.57
CA ARG A 55 -5.83 4.87 24.56
C ARG A 55 -7.16 4.69 25.30
N ASP A 56 -7.77 5.80 25.70
CA ASP A 56 -9.09 5.80 26.35
C ASP A 56 -10.23 5.31 25.43
N ASP A 57 -10.02 5.41 24.08
CA ASP A 57 -10.96 4.92 23.08
C ASP A 57 -10.85 3.41 22.82
N GLY A 58 -9.98 2.71 23.58
CA GLY A 58 -9.76 1.27 23.49
C GLY A 58 -8.76 0.83 22.41
N TYR A 59 -8.31 1.74 21.55
CA TYR A 59 -7.25 1.51 20.60
C TYR A 59 -5.85 1.70 21.21
N HIS A 60 -4.80 1.46 20.43
CA HIS A 60 -3.42 1.69 20.85
C HIS A 60 -2.84 2.92 20.16
N GLU A 61 -2.04 3.66 20.91
CA GLU A 61 -1.18 4.71 20.36
C GLU A 61 0.05 4.04 19.73
N MET A 62 0.21 4.21 18.45
CA MET A 62 1.27 3.56 17.65
C MET A 62 2.22 4.60 17.10
N GLN A 63 3.47 4.18 16.87
CA GLN A 63 4.45 4.96 16.12
C GLN A 63 5.19 4.01 15.17
N MET A 64 5.14 4.29 13.88
CA MET A 64 5.64 3.40 12.85
C MET A 64 6.33 4.18 11.74
N VAL A 65 7.45 3.67 11.25
CA VAL A 65 7.98 4.08 9.95
C VAL A 65 7.59 3.04 8.92
N MET A 66 6.80 3.46 7.94
CA MET A 66 6.29 2.59 6.87
C MET A 66 6.99 2.90 5.54
N GLN A 67 7.22 1.85 4.76
CA GLN A 67 7.88 1.91 3.45
C GLN A 67 7.10 1.13 2.40
N THR A 68 6.84 1.76 1.26
CA THR A 68 6.26 1.10 0.08
C THR A 68 7.30 0.21 -0.61
N VAL A 69 6.86 -0.96 -1.07
CA VAL A 69 7.70 -1.91 -1.82
C VAL A 69 7.08 -2.25 -3.17
N SER A 70 7.90 -2.69 -4.12
CA SER A 70 7.50 -2.95 -5.51
C SER A 70 6.57 -4.17 -5.70
N LEU A 71 6.41 -5.03 -4.68
CA LEU A 71 5.38 -6.08 -4.71
C LEU A 71 3.99 -5.41 -4.73
N HIS A 72 3.17 -5.73 -5.73
CA HIS A 72 1.89 -5.06 -5.93
C HIS A 72 0.84 -5.99 -6.54
N ASP A 73 -0.40 -5.64 -6.33
CA ASP A 73 -1.55 -6.15 -7.05
C ASP A 73 -1.85 -5.24 -8.25
N ASP A 74 -2.48 -5.78 -9.31
CA ASP A 74 -3.00 -4.94 -10.39
C ASP A 74 -4.47 -4.65 -10.15
N VAL A 75 -4.82 -3.37 -10.12
CA VAL A 75 -6.20 -2.90 -9.95
C VAL A 75 -6.64 -2.21 -11.23
N THR A 76 -7.58 -2.81 -11.95
CA THR A 76 -8.22 -2.21 -13.11
C THR A 76 -9.57 -1.65 -12.73
N VAL A 77 -9.80 -0.37 -13.02
CA VAL A 77 -11.09 0.30 -12.84
C VAL A 77 -11.61 0.71 -14.20
N THR A 78 -12.86 0.33 -14.49
CA THR A 78 -13.55 0.66 -15.74
C THR A 78 -14.85 1.38 -15.43
N LEU A 79 -15.07 2.56 -16.03
CA LEU A 79 -16.36 3.26 -15.99
C LEU A 79 -17.31 2.62 -16.99
N THR A 80 -18.52 2.31 -16.55
CA THR A 80 -19.57 1.69 -17.39
C THR A 80 -20.78 2.61 -17.54
N ASP A 81 -21.59 2.35 -18.59
CA ASP A 81 -22.84 3.10 -18.82
C ASP A 81 -23.96 2.65 -17.86
N GLY A 82 -23.73 1.61 -17.05
CA GLY A 82 -24.65 1.11 -16.04
C GLY A 82 -24.66 1.95 -14.76
N LYS A 83 -25.18 1.37 -13.70
CA LYS A 83 -25.16 1.92 -12.34
C LYS A 83 -24.61 0.89 -11.37
N GLY A 84 -24.04 1.37 -10.26
CA GLY A 84 -23.55 0.53 -9.18
C GLY A 84 -22.09 0.11 -9.40
N ILE A 85 -21.59 -0.70 -8.46
CA ILE A 85 -20.19 -1.14 -8.39
C ILE A 85 -20.18 -2.65 -8.49
N THR A 86 -19.38 -3.16 -9.43
CA THR A 86 -19.09 -4.59 -9.56
C THR A 86 -17.62 -4.83 -9.26
N CYS A 87 -17.30 -6.00 -8.72
CA CYS A 87 -15.93 -6.38 -8.39
C CYS A 87 -15.68 -7.84 -8.79
N ARG A 88 -14.52 -8.12 -9.33
CA ARG A 88 -13.99 -9.48 -9.53
C ARG A 88 -12.56 -9.55 -9.01
N VAL A 89 -12.21 -10.71 -8.46
CA VAL A 89 -10.89 -10.96 -7.89
C VAL A 89 -10.31 -12.23 -8.49
N ASP A 90 -9.08 -12.13 -8.96
CA ASP A 90 -8.25 -13.25 -9.40
C ASP A 90 -7.02 -13.38 -8.50
N GLY A 91 -6.54 -14.62 -8.29
CA GLY A 91 -5.35 -14.92 -7.48
C GLY A 91 -5.60 -15.05 -5.97
N ALA A 92 -6.81 -14.74 -5.47
CA ALA A 92 -7.18 -14.93 -4.06
C ALA A 92 -8.69 -15.14 -3.89
N ALA A 93 -9.08 -15.91 -2.87
CA ALA A 93 -10.49 -16.08 -2.49
C ALA A 93 -10.93 -14.94 -1.55
N LEU A 94 -11.27 -13.78 -2.12
CA LEU A 94 -11.71 -12.60 -1.38
C LEU A 94 -13.17 -12.26 -1.74
N PRO A 95 -13.95 -11.61 -0.83
CA PRO A 95 -15.30 -11.16 -1.15
C PRO A 95 -15.26 -10.12 -2.28
N CYS A 96 -16.33 -10.12 -3.10
CA CYS A 96 -16.53 -9.13 -4.19
C CYS A 96 -17.67 -8.16 -3.88
N ASP A 97 -18.05 -8.04 -2.62
CA ASP A 97 -19.12 -7.17 -2.10
C ASP A 97 -18.56 -6.10 -1.15
N GLU A 98 -19.44 -5.46 -0.37
CA GLU A 98 -19.11 -4.39 0.58
C GLU A 98 -18.11 -4.78 1.68
N ARG A 99 -17.76 -6.03 1.81
CA ARG A 99 -16.67 -6.49 2.71
C ARG A 99 -15.29 -6.24 2.11
N ASN A 100 -15.19 -6.06 0.79
CA ASN A 100 -13.96 -5.73 0.10
C ASN A 100 -13.64 -4.23 0.19
N LEU A 101 -12.43 -3.89 0.64
CA LEU A 101 -12.01 -2.48 0.79
C LEU A 101 -11.97 -1.74 -0.55
N ALA A 102 -11.70 -2.40 -1.67
CA ALA A 102 -11.75 -1.80 -3.01
C ALA A 102 -13.18 -1.34 -3.36
N VAL A 103 -14.20 -2.14 -3.03
CA VAL A 103 -15.61 -1.78 -3.22
C VAL A 103 -16.01 -0.65 -2.29
N LYS A 104 -15.61 -0.70 -1.01
CA LYS A 104 -15.84 0.40 -0.05
C LYS A 104 -15.21 1.71 -0.53
N ALA A 105 -13.99 1.66 -1.05
CA ALA A 105 -13.29 2.83 -1.57
C ALA A 105 -14.02 3.47 -2.76
N ALA A 106 -14.47 2.64 -3.71
CA ALA A 106 -15.25 3.12 -4.84
C ALA A 106 -16.57 3.78 -4.38
N ARG A 107 -17.26 3.18 -3.41
CA ARG A 107 -18.49 3.76 -2.82
C ARG A 107 -18.20 5.09 -2.14
N ALA A 108 -17.18 5.16 -1.28
CA ALA A 108 -16.80 6.40 -0.60
C ALA A 108 -16.44 7.52 -1.60
N PHE A 109 -15.78 7.17 -2.70
CA PHE A 109 -15.51 8.11 -3.79
C PHE A 109 -16.81 8.59 -4.47
N CYS A 110 -17.72 7.68 -4.83
CA CYS A 110 -19.01 8.03 -5.44
C CYS A 110 -19.80 9.00 -4.56
N GLU A 111 -19.89 8.72 -3.27
CA GLU A 111 -20.57 9.58 -2.29
C GLU A 111 -19.91 10.96 -2.18
N ALA A 112 -18.57 11.01 -2.07
CA ALA A 112 -17.83 12.25 -1.91
C ALA A 112 -17.85 13.15 -3.16
N MET A 113 -18.02 12.55 -4.35
CA MET A 113 -17.96 13.23 -5.66
C MET A 113 -19.31 13.32 -6.36
N ASP A 114 -20.39 12.86 -5.74
CA ASP A 114 -21.74 12.76 -6.34
C ASP A 114 -21.70 12.04 -7.71
N TYR A 115 -20.90 10.95 -7.78
CA TYR A 115 -20.75 10.18 -9.00
C TYR A 115 -21.76 9.05 -9.08
N GLY A 116 -22.69 9.11 -10.04
CA GLY A 116 -23.79 8.14 -10.19
C GLY A 116 -23.60 7.12 -11.33
N GLY A 117 -22.45 7.10 -12.00
CA GLY A 117 -22.14 6.13 -13.06
C GLY A 117 -21.76 4.75 -12.52
N GLY A 118 -21.70 3.74 -13.42
CA GLY A 118 -21.27 2.39 -13.06
C GLY A 118 -19.75 2.27 -13.01
N ILE A 119 -19.26 1.41 -12.12
CA ILE A 119 -17.84 1.11 -11.92
C ILE A 119 -17.66 -0.40 -11.92
N ASP A 120 -16.74 -0.91 -12.75
CA ASP A 120 -16.28 -2.30 -12.71
C ASP A 120 -14.83 -2.35 -12.21
N ILE A 121 -14.58 -3.13 -11.16
CA ILE A 121 -13.26 -3.29 -10.53
C ILE A 121 -12.76 -4.70 -10.78
N ALA A 122 -11.53 -4.84 -11.31
CA ALA A 122 -10.85 -6.11 -11.43
C ALA A 122 -9.54 -6.08 -10.63
N LEU A 123 -9.38 -7.03 -9.73
CA LEU A 123 -8.20 -7.20 -8.90
C LEU A 123 -7.43 -8.46 -9.32
N ILE A 124 -6.13 -8.32 -9.59
CA ILE A 124 -5.21 -9.45 -9.75
C ILE A 124 -4.28 -9.45 -8.54
N LYS A 125 -4.48 -10.40 -7.63
CA LYS A 125 -3.80 -10.45 -6.33
C LYS A 125 -2.46 -11.18 -6.43
N ARG A 126 -1.41 -10.52 -5.91
CA ARG A 126 -0.06 -11.06 -5.72
C ARG A 126 0.44 -10.83 -4.30
N ILE A 127 -0.03 -9.75 -3.64
CA ILE A 127 0.30 -9.48 -2.23
C ILE A 127 -0.34 -10.59 -1.39
N PRO A 128 0.43 -11.30 -0.54
CA PRO A 128 -0.13 -12.35 0.29
C PRO A 128 -1.20 -11.81 1.24
N SER A 129 -2.28 -12.56 1.40
CA SER A 129 -3.35 -12.24 2.33
C SER A 129 -2.92 -12.45 3.78
N GLU A 130 -3.50 -11.67 4.72
CA GLU A 130 -3.23 -11.78 6.17
C GLU A 130 -1.73 -11.76 6.50
N ALA A 131 -1.02 -10.82 5.91
CA ALA A 131 0.44 -10.78 5.85
C ALA A 131 1.06 -9.56 6.55
N GLY A 132 0.27 -8.63 7.09
CA GLY A 132 0.78 -7.36 7.64
C GLY A 132 1.28 -6.37 6.58
N MET A 133 1.02 -6.62 5.28
CA MET A 133 1.51 -5.83 4.14
C MET A 133 0.46 -4.87 3.55
N ALA A 134 -0.69 -4.73 4.18
CA ALA A 134 -1.79 -3.84 3.79
C ALA A 134 -2.37 -4.07 2.38
N GLY A 135 -2.37 -5.32 1.84
CA GLY A 135 -2.82 -5.61 0.48
C GLY A 135 -4.22 -5.09 0.14
N GLY A 136 -5.21 -5.28 1.03
CA GLY A 136 -6.56 -4.75 0.82
C GLY A 136 -6.63 -3.21 0.84
N SER A 137 -5.83 -2.56 1.69
CA SER A 137 -5.73 -1.10 1.75
C SER A 137 -5.02 -0.54 0.52
N ALA A 138 -4.02 -1.25 -0.01
CA ALA A 138 -3.37 -0.90 -1.26
C ALA A 138 -4.34 -0.98 -2.45
N ASP A 139 -5.18 -2.04 -2.53
CA ASP A 139 -6.23 -2.15 -3.54
C ASP A 139 -7.22 -0.99 -3.46
N ALA A 140 -7.68 -0.65 -2.25
CA ALA A 140 -8.58 0.48 -2.02
C ALA A 140 -7.98 1.81 -2.47
N ALA A 141 -6.71 2.07 -2.12
CA ALA A 141 -5.98 3.26 -2.54
C ALA A 141 -5.81 3.33 -4.07
N ALA A 142 -5.51 2.18 -4.71
CA ALA A 142 -5.39 2.10 -6.16
C ALA A 142 -6.73 2.39 -6.86
N VAL A 143 -7.87 1.90 -6.33
CA VAL A 143 -9.21 2.26 -6.82
C VAL A 143 -9.45 3.76 -6.74
N LEU A 144 -9.13 4.40 -5.60
CA LEU A 144 -9.28 5.84 -5.43
C LEU A 144 -8.42 6.64 -6.41
N ARG A 145 -7.17 6.23 -6.61
CA ARG A 145 -6.27 6.87 -7.60
C ARG A 145 -6.79 6.69 -9.01
N ALA A 146 -7.27 5.50 -9.38
CA ALA A 146 -7.85 5.22 -10.68
C ALA A 146 -9.11 6.07 -10.94
N LEU A 147 -10.02 6.16 -9.95
CA LEU A 147 -11.22 6.96 -10.05
C LEU A 147 -10.91 8.47 -10.14
N ARG A 148 -9.89 8.95 -9.44
CA ARG A 148 -9.39 10.31 -9.62
C ARG A 148 -9.04 10.57 -11.08
N GLU A 149 -8.19 9.75 -11.67
CA GLU A 149 -7.75 9.93 -13.07
C GLU A 149 -8.92 9.87 -14.06
N LEU A 150 -9.89 8.99 -13.83
CA LEU A 150 -11.01 8.77 -14.74
C LEU A 150 -12.14 9.80 -14.60
N VAL A 151 -12.40 10.30 -13.38
CA VAL A 151 -13.58 11.12 -13.06
C VAL A 151 -13.20 12.56 -12.69
N SER A 152 -12.16 12.77 -11.91
CA SER A 152 -11.77 14.08 -11.36
C SER A 152 -10.26 14.26 -11.26
N PRO A 153 -9.55 14.45 -12.39
CA PRO A 153 -8.07 14.51 -12.40
C PRO A 153 -7.45 15.65 -11.60
N THR A 154 -8.24 16.62 -11.17
CA THR A 154 -7.79 17.76 -10.36
C THR A 154 -7.88 17.52 -8.84
N LEU A 155 -8.38 16.36 -8.43
CA LEU A 155 -8.51 16.00 -7.02
C LEU A 155 -7.12 15.79 -6.41
N THR A 156 -6.87 16.43 -5.25
CA THR A 156 -5.55 16.34 -4.58
C THR A 156 -5.41 15.05 -3.76
N ASP A 157 -4.17 14.68 -3.43
CA ASP A 157 -3.91 13.51 -2.56
C ASP A 157 -4.54 13.71 -1.18
N GLU A 158 -4.49 14.92 -0.61
CA GLU A 158 -5.11 15.25 0.69
C GLU A 158 -6.62 14.97 0.66
N ARG A 159 -7.29 15.26 -0.45
CA ARG A 159 -8.72 14.99 -0.57
C ARG A 159 -8.99 13.50 -0.72
N LEU A 160 -8.14 12.75 -1.43
CA LEU A 160 -8.25 11.29 -1.49
C LEU A 160 -8.00 10.65 -0.11
N GLU A 161 -7.02 11.12 0.64
CA GLU A 161 -6.75 10.67 2.01
C GLU A 161 -7.96 10.89 2.93
N GLN A 162 -8.62 12.07 2.85
CA GLN A 162 -9.87 12.33 3.59
C GLN A 162 -10.99 11.35 3.23
N ILE A 163 -11.19 11.06 1.94
CA ILE A 163 -12.17 10.08 1.48
C ILE A 163 -11.80 8.69 2.00
N SER A 164 -10.53 8.33 1.98
CA SER A 164 -10.03 7.01 2.36
C SER A 164 -10.06 6.73 3.85
N ALA A 165 -10.10 7.74 4.72
CA ALA A 165 -10.04 7.60 6.17
C ALA A 165 -11.19 6.73 6.75
N SER A 166 -12.35 6.72 6.09
CA SER A 166 -13.49 5.87 6.47
C SER A 166 -13.38 4.43 5.96
N VAL A 167 -12.46 4.16 5.03
CA VAL A 167 -12.31 2.85 4.36
C VAL A 167 -11.41 1.90 5.16
N GLY A 168 -10.25 2.41 5.63
CA GLY A 168 -9.32 1.63 6.44
C GLY A 168 -8.09 2.44 6.84
N SER A 169 -7.48 2.08 7.98
CA SER A 169 -6.39 2.86 8.59
C SER A 169 -5.13 2.99 7.72
N ASP A 170 -4.78 1.96 6.95
CA ASP A 170 -3.58 1.98 6.10
C ASP A 170 -3.86 2.57 4.69
N VAL A 171 -5.13 2.88 4.34
CA VAL A 171 -5.46 3.38 2.99
C VAL A 171 -4.85 4.75 2.72
N PRO A 172 -4.89 5.72 3.66
CA PRO A 172 -4.22 7.01 3.46
C PRO A 172 -2.72 6.88 3.14
N PHE A 173 -2.00 6.01 3.85
CA PHE A 173 -0.60 5.71 3.54
C PHE A 173 -0.43 5.22 2.09
N CYS A 174 -1.26 4.28 1.65
CA CYS A 174 -1.19 3.68 0.31
C CYS A 174 -1.57 4.66 -0.82
N ILE A 175 -2.23 5.78 -0.52
CA ILE A 175 -2.51 6.86 -1.49
C ILE A 175 -1.20 7.50 -1.97
N ARG A 176 -0.35 7.93 -1.04
CA ARG A 176 0.93 8.58 -1.33
C ARG A 176 2.06 7.59 -1.56
N GLY A 177 2.12 6.56 -0.75
CA GLY A 177 3.23 5.62 -0.75
C GLY A 177 4.56 6.23 -0.27
N GLY A 178 5.68 5.66 -0.70
CA GLY A 178 7.02 6.10 -0.30
C GLY A 178 7.36 5.73 1.14
N THR A 179 8.11 6.61 1.82
CA THR A 179 8.50 6.48 3.23
C THR A 179 7.72 7.47 4.08
N GLN A 180 7.01 7.00 5.12
CA GLN A 180 6.20 7.86 5.99
C GLN A 180 6.30 7.43 7.45
N LEU A 181 6.30 8.42 8.36
CA LEU A 181 6.00 8.22 9.77
C LEU A 181 4.48 8.18 9.95
N ALA A 182 3.98 7.17 10.63
CA ALA A 182 2.58 7.02 11.00
C ALA A 182 2.45 6.98 12.51
N GLU A 183 1.58 7.81 13.07
CA GLU A 183 1.32 7.97 14.49
C GLU A 183 -0.18 7.86 14.79
N GLY A 184 -0.54 7.91 16.07
CA GLY A 184 -1.93 7.69 16.50
C GLY A 184 -2.30 6.21 16.37
N ARG A 185 -3.39 5.91 15.66
CA ARG A 185 -3.75 4.53 15.28
C ARG A 185 -3.14 4.11 13.93
N GLY A 186 -2.25 4.96 13.36
CA GLY A 186 -1.68 4.88 12.02
C GLY A 186 -2.23 5.90 11.03
N GLU A 187 -3.14 6.79 11.48
CA GLU A 187 -3.82 7.78 10.63
C GLU A 187 -3.09 9.13 10.51
N LYS A 188 -2.19 9.44 11.44
CA LYS A 188 -1.40 10.69 11.39
C LYS A 188 -0.13 10.44 10.61
N LEU A 189 -0.13 10.86 9.35
CA LEU A 189 0.96 10.56 8.42
C LEU A 189 1.84 11.79 8.20
N THR A 190 3.15 11.58 8.31
CA THR A 190 4.18 12.56 7.95
C THR A 190 5.05 11.96 6.85
N VAL A 191 5.07 12.60 5.68
CA VAL A 191 5.92 12.16 4.56
C VAL A 191 7.38 12.44 4.91
N LEU A 192 8.23 11.43 4.73
CA LEU A 192 9.67 11.51 4.96
C LEU A 192 10.42 11.60 3.63
N LYS A 193 11.72 11.87 3.70
CA LYS A 193 12.60 11.68 2.54
C LYS A 193 12.59 10.21 2.12
N PRO A 194 12.87 9.91 0.84
CA PRO A 194 13.02 8.53 0.41
C PRO A 194 14.09 7.81 1.24
N ALA A 195 13.75 6.65 1.79
CA ALA A 195 14.71 5.80 2.47
C ALA A 195 15.80 5.30 1.52
N PRO A 196 17.00 4.94 2.01
CA PRO A 196 18.03 4.27 1.20
C PRO A 196 17.46 3.06 0.46
N ARG A 197 17.91 2.83 -0.76
CA ARG A 197 17.41 1.73 -1.60
C ARG A 197 17.84 0.36 -1.06
N PHE A 198 16.87 -0.54 -0.93
CA PHE A 198 17.09 -1.93 -0.58
C PHE A 198 16.31 -2.85 -1.51
N PHE A 199 16.88 -4.03 -1.77
CA PHE A 199 16.14 -5.19 -2.25
C PHE A 199 15.54 -5.92 -1.07
N VAL A 200 14.35 -6.46 -1.23
CA VAL A 200 13.57 -7.03 -0.14
C VAL A 200 13.19 -8.46 -0.46
N ALA A 201 13.64 -9.40 0.35
CA ALA A 201 13.07 -10.73 0.37
C ALA A 201 11.87 -10.73 1.33
N VAL A 202 10.71 -11.08 0.83
CA VAL A 202 9.45 -11.19 1.56
C VAL A 202 9.15 -12.67 1.75
N CYS A 203 9.03 -13.15 2.98
CA CYS A 203 8.76 -14.53 3.32
C CYS A 203 7.41 -14.63 4.04
N LYS A 204 6.41 -15.26 3.43
CA LYS A 204 5.09 -15.52 4.01
C LYS A 204 5.02 -16.97 4.48
N PRO A 205 5.09 -17.23 5.80
CA PRO A 205 4.86 -18.56 6.33
C PRO A 205 3.38 -18.97 6.16
N ASP A 206 3.11 -20.26 6.25
CA ASP A 206 1.82 -20.90 6.00
C ASP A 206 0.78 -20.71 7.11
N PHE A 207 1.11 -19.97 8.18
CA PHE A 207 0.18 -19.67 9.26
C PHE A 207 -0.25 -18.20 9.27
N PRO A 208 -1.50 -17.90 9.66
CA PRO A 208 -1.96 -16.54 9.91
C PRO A 208 -1.68 -16.13 11.35
N ILE A 209 -1.62 -14.80 11.59
CA ILE A 209 -1.64 -14.21 12.93
C ILE A 209 -2.87 -13.31 13.02
N SER A 210 -3.71 -13.55 14.03
CA SER A 210 -4.87 -12.71 14.29
C SER A 210 -4.43 -11.37 14.89
N THR A 211 -4.63 -10.27 14.16
CA THR A 211 -4.30 -8.92 14.64
C THR A 211 -4.98 -8.58 15.97
N PRO A 212 -6.30 -8.82 16.19
CA PRO A 212 -6.91 -8.55 17.49
C PRO A 212 -6.32 -9.39 18.63
N ALA A 213 -6.02 -10.67 18.36
CA ALA A 213 -5.40 -11.55 19.38
C ALA A 213 -3.98 -11.08 19.73
N LEU A 214 -3.22 -10.57 18.73
CA LEU A 214 -1.86 -10.08 18.97
C LEU A 214 -1.86 -8.78 19.80
N PHE A 215 -2.77 -7.85 19.53
CA PHE A 215 -2.95 -6.65 20.36
C PHE A 215 -3.32 -7.01 21.81
N ALA A 216 -4.22 -7.98 22.02
CA ALA A 216 -4.57 -8.45 23.36
C ALA A 216 -3.38 -9.07 24.12
N ARG A 217 -2.47 -9.74 23.38
CA ARG A 217 -1.23 -10.28 23.99
C ARG A 217 -0.24 -9.18 24.35
N VAL A 218 -0.09 -8.16 23.49
CA VAL A 218 0.79 -7.01 23.77
C VAL A 218 0.40 -6.31 25.07
N ASP A 219 -0.89 -6.20 25.38
CA ASP A 219 -1.37 -5.62 26.63
C ASP A 219 -0.89 -6.40 27.90
N GLY A 220 -0.53 -7.67 27.73
CA GLY A 220 -0.09 -8.58 28.81
C GLY A 220 1.41 -8.81 28.91
N VAL A 221 2.23 -8.25 28.01
CA VAL A 221 3.68 -8.46 28.00
C VAL A 221 4.44 -7.16 28.24
N THR A 222 5.60 -7.27 28.90
CA THR A 222 6.53 -6.14 29.04
C THR A 222 7.37 -6.04 27.77
N ILE A 223 7.22 -4.96 27.01
CA ILE A 223 8.03 -4.67 25.84
C ILE A 223 9.38 -4.12 26.30
N THR A 224 10.45 -4.85 26.03
CA THR A 224 11.82 -4.54 26.48
C THR A 224 12.73 -4.04 25.36
N ASP A 225 12.48 -4.46 24.12
CA ASP A 225 13.22 -4.04 22.92
C ASP A 225 12.30 -3.19 22.04
N ARG A 226 12.51 -1.88 22.05
CA ARG A 226 11.73 -0.90 21.30
C ARG A 226 12.56 -0.30 20.16
N PRO A 227 11.94 0.09 19.02
CA PRO A 227 12.64 0.86 18.02
C PRO A 227 13.05 2.24 18.57
N ASP A 228 14.24 2.69 18.19
CA ASP A 228 14.63 4.11 18.33
C ASP A 228 14.13 4.86 17.09
N THR A 229 12.92 5.43 17.21
CA THR A 229 12.29 6.14 16.09
C THR A 229 13.08 7.37 15.70
N ASP A 230 13.68 8.11 16.66
CA ASP A 230 14.46 9.31 16.35
C ASP A 230 15.73 8.94 15.56
N ALA A 231 16.43 7.88 15.95
CA ALA A 231 17.56 7.35 15.19
C ALA A 231 17.13 6.87 13.79
N MET A 232 15.97 6.21 13.66
CA MET A 232 15.42 5.81 12.36
C MET A 232 15.12 7.03 11.47
N LEU A 233 14.49 8.07 12.00
CA LEU A 233 14.20 9.30 11.25
C LEU A 233 15.48 10.02 10.82
N ALA A 234 16.47 10.11 11.71
CA ALA A 234 17.79 10.69 11.39
C ALA A 234 18.51 9.88 10.29
N ALA A 235 18.44 8.55 10.35
CA ALA A 235 19.03 7.66 9.33
C ALA A 235 18.41 7.90 7.96
N ILE A 236 17.08 8.03 7.88
CA ILE A 236 16.36 8.33 6.64
C ILE A 236 16.75 9.72 6.13
N GLU A 237 16.75 10.73 7.00
CA GLU A 237 17.09 12.12 6.65
C GLU A 237 18.48 12.26 6.04
N HIS A 238 19.47 11.49 6.54
CA HIS A 238 20.87 11.51 6.09
C HIS A 238 21.21 10.42 5.05
N GLY A 239 20.29 9.51 4.73
CA GLY A 239 20.54 8.39 3.83
C GLY A 239 21.47 7.31 4.41
N ASP A 240 21.52 7.17 5.74
CA ASP A 240 22.37 6.21 6.45
C ASP A 240 21.70 4.83 6.50
N ALA A 241 22.10 3.98 5.55
CA ALA A 241 21.55 2.63 5.41
C ALA A 241 21.90 1.69 6.58
N ASP A 242 23.07 1.82 7.19
CA ASP A 242 23.51 0.94 8.29
C ASP A 242 22.76 1.29 9.59
N THR A 243 22.62 2.59 9.92
CA THR A 243 21.82 3.03 11.07
C THR A 243 20.34 2.69 10.86
N LEU A 244 19.79 2.82 9.64
CA LEU A 244 18.43 2.39 9.33
C LEU A 244 18.26 0.90 9.65
N CYS A 245 19.13 0.03 9.14
CA CYS A 245 19.06 -1.41 9.36
C CYS A 245 19.20 -1.78 10.84
N ALA A 246 20.02 -1.08 11.60
CA ALA A 246 20.21 -1.31 13.05
C ALA A 246 18.95 -0.99 13.87
N ASN A 247 18.07 -0.10 13.37
CA ASN A 247 16.86 0.35 14.06
C ASN A 247 15.57 -0.32 13.54
N VAL A 248 15.63 -1.24 12.59
CA VAL A 248 14.46 -2.04 12.16
C VAL A 248 13.99 -2.91 13.31
N ARG A 249 12.76 -2.66 13.83
CA ARG A 249 12.16 -3.34 14.98
C ARG A 249 10.65 -3.38 14.88
N ASN A 250 10.07 -4.47 15.37
CA ASN A 250 8.62 -4.62 15.48
C ASN A 250 8.28 -5.21 16.87
N VAL A 251 7.66 -4.41 17.72
CA VAL A 251 7.34 -4.83 19.08
C VAL A 251 6.36 -6.01 19.16
N PHE A 252 5.56 -6.25 18.11
CA PHE A 252 4.68 -7.41 18.05
C PHE A 252 5.44 -8.74 18.11
N GLU A 253 6.69 -8.79 17.67
CA GLU A 253 7.51 -10.01 17.76
C GLU A 253 7.67 -10.49 19.20
N GLN A 254 7.64 -9.58 20.18
CA GLN A 254 7.76 -9.90 21.61
C GLN A 254 6.45 -10.47 22.19
N ALA A 255 5.32 -10.32 21.49
CA ALA A 255 4.01 -10.82 21.89
C ALA A 255 3.58 -12.11 21.15
N LEU A 256 4.45 -12.67 20.30
CA LEU A 256 4.18 -13.94 19.61
C LEU A 256 4.14 -15.11 20.63
N ASP A 257 3.29 -16.12 20.36
CA ASP A 257 3.36 -17.38 21.10
C ASP A 257 4.64 -18.19 20.74
N GLY A 258 4.90 -19.27 21.46
CA GLY A 258 6.15 -20.00 21.35
C GLY A 258 6.41 -20.54 19.95
N GLU A 259 5.41 -21.16 19.32
CA GLU A 259 5.54 -21.75 17.98
C GLU A 259 5.67 -20.66 16.90
N GLN A 260 4.82 -19.64 16.95
CA GLN A 260 4.90 -18.51 16.02
C GLN A 260 6.26 -17.82 16.11
N ARG A 261 6.76 -17.59 17.33
CA ARG A 261 8.06 -16.97 17.57
C ARG A 261 9.21 -17.80 17.00
N GLU A 262 9.24 -19.10 17.27
CA GLU A 262 10.29 -20.00 16.77
C GLU A 262 10.35 -19.98 15.24
N ARG A 263 9.21 -20.06 14.57
CA ARG A 263 9.14 -20.03 13.09
C ARG A 263 9.54 -18.69 12.51
N ILE A 264 9.10 -17.57 13.10
CA ILE A 264 9.50 -16.22 12.68
C ILE A 264 11.01 -16.03 12.87
N GLU A 265 11.58 -16.39 14.01
CA GLU A 265 13.01 -16.27 14.28
C GLU A 265 13.85 -17.15 13.34
N THR A 266 13.39 -18.37 13.03
CA THR A 266 14.06 -19.23 12.03
C THR A 266 14.16 -18.52 10.69
N ILE A 267 13.07 -17.97 10.16
CA ILE A 267 13.09 -17.27 8.88
C ILE A 267 14.00 -16.02 8.94
N LYS A 268 13.99 -15.29 10.06
CA LYS A 268 14.87 -14.12 10.25
C LYS A 268 16.36 -14.54 10.21
N CYS A 269 16.72 -15.60 10.93
CA CYS A 269 18.07 -16.14 10.94
C CYS A 269 18.52 -16.60 9.55
N ASP A 270 17.63 -17.29 8.82
CA ASP A 270 17.92 -17.73 7.46
C ASP A 270 18.16 -16.55 6.51
N LEU A 271 17.30 -15.51 6.55
CA LEU A 271 17.49 -14.30 5.74
C LEU A 271 18.83 -13.63 6.04
N LEU A 272 19.22 -13.53 7.32
CA LEU A 272 20.53 -12.99 7.71
C LEU A 272 21.69 -13.86 7.21
N ALA A 273 21.57 -15.19 7.28
CA ALA A 273 22.56 -16.13 6.76
C ALA A 273 22.75 -16.01 5.25
N TYR A 274 21.71 -15.64 4.50
CA TYR A 274 21.79 -15.34 3.06
C TYR A 274 22.24 -13.90 2.76
N GLY A 275 22.62 -13.11 3.76
CA GLY A 275 23.24 -11.80 3.60
C GLY A 275 22.29 -10.61 3.69
N ALA A 276 21.10 -10.78 4.29
CA ALA A 276 20.28 -9.64 4.66
C ALA A 276 21.02 -8.77 5.69
N LYS A 277 20.95 -7.47 5.54
CA LYS A 277 21.49 -6.49 6.50
C LYS A 277 20.68 -6.49 7.80
N THR A 278 19.38 -6.72 7.69
CA THR A 278 18.44 -6.84 8.80
C THR A 278 17.24 -7.66 8.38
N SER A 279 16.49 -8.18 9.36
CA SER A 279 15.27 -8.93 9.12
C SER A 279 14.27 -8.69 10.26
N ALA A 280 12.98 -8.53 9.92
CA ALA A 280 11.91 -8.34 10.89
C ALA A 280 10.57 -8.82 10.35
N MET A 281 9.61 -9.01 11.24
CA MET A 281 8.19 -9.20 10.88
C MET A 281 7.54 -7.86 10.53
N THR A 282 6.67 -7.80 9.53
CA THR A 282 5.92 -6.59 9.18
C THR A 282 4.49 -6.60 9.72
N GLY A 283 4.04 -5.45 10.23
CA GLY A 283 2.69 -5.31 10.81
C GLY A 283 2.45 -6.32 11.92
N SER A 284 1.24 -6.86 11.98
CA SER A 284 0.88 -7.95 12.91
C SER A 284 1.33 -9.34 12.40
N GLY A 285 2.09 -9.39 11.32
CA GLY A 285 2.58 -10.64 10.72
C GLY A 285 1.55 -11.28 9.78
N SER A 286 1.84 -12.47 9.29
CA SER A 286 3.02 -13.33 9.61
C SER A 286 4.21 -13.14 8.67
N VAL A 287 4.17 -12.18 7.75
CA VAL A 287 5.30 -11.95 6.83
C VAL A 287 6.54 -11.48 7.58
N VAL A 288 7.65 -12.11 7.25
CA VAL A 288 9.01 -11.69 7.61
C VAL A 288 9.69 -11.13 6.37
N PHE A 289 10.41 -10.05 6.51
CA PHE A 289 11.20 -9.48 5.41
C PHE A 289 12.68 -9.39 5.79
N GLY A 290 13.54 -9.44 4.77
CA GLY A 290 14.97 -9.15 4.89
C GLY A 290 15.37 -8.04 3.92
N LEU A 291 16.19 -7.10 4.37
CA LEU A 291 16.71 -6.00 3.57
C LEU A 291 18.11 -6.34 3.04
N PHE A 292 18.30 -6.25 1.73
CA PHE A 292 19.54 -6.58 1.04
C PHE A 292 20.06 -5.37 0.27
N SER A 293 21.37 -5.15 0.28
CA SER A 293 22.01 -4.18 -0.61
C SER A 293 22.32 -4.77 -1.99
N ASP A 294 22.36 -6.11 -2.12
CA ASP A 294 22.61 -6.82 -3.38
C ASP A 294 21.39 -7.60 -3.87
N LYS A 295 20.98 -7.37 -5.11
CA LYS A 295 19.83 -8.02 -5.75
C LYS A 295 20.01 -9.53 -5.92
N ALA A 296 21.23 -9.95 -6.24
CA ALA A 296 21.49 -11.37 -6.45
C ALA A 296 21.45 -12.15 -5.12
N ALA A 297 21.94 -11.57 -4.01
CA ALA A 297 21.81 -12.15 -2.69
C ALA A 297 20.33 -12.25 -2.26
N CYS A 298 19.53 -11.20 -2.49
CA CYS A 298 18.09 -11.21 -2.22
C CYS A 298 17.39 -12.35 -2.99
N ARG A 299 17.68 -12.52 -4.28
CA ARG A 299 17.09 -13.60 -5.09
C ARG A 299 17.49 -14.99 -4.57
N ARG A 300 18.77 -15.20 -4.27
CA ARG A 300 19.22 -16.49 -3.68
C ARG A 300 18.50 -16.81 -2.38
N ALA A 301 18.29 -15.81 -1.52
CA ALA A 301 17.51 -15.99 -0.29
C ALA A 301 16.06 -16.41 -0.59
N CYS A 302 15.38 -15.72 -1.53
CA CYS A 302 14.03 -16.07 -1.95
C CYS A 302 13.95 -17.50 -2.50
N GLU A 303 14.88 -17.89 -3.39
CA GLU A 303 14.91 -19.22 -4.00
C GLU A 303 15.16 -20.31 -2.95
N ALA A 304 16.08 -20.08 -2.02
CA ALA A 304 16.45 -21.05 -0.98
C ALA A 304 15.36 -21.25 0.08
N LEU A 305 14.60 -20.18 0.41
CA LEU A 305 13.54 -20.22 1.42
C LEU A 305 12.16 -20.58 0.83
N GLN A 306 12.03 -20.62 -0.49
CA GLN A 306 10.80 -21.03 -1.15
C GLN A 306 10.51 -22.51 -0.90
N GLY A 307 9.35 -22.83 -0.32
CA GLY A 307 8.97 -24.20 0.00
C GLY A 307 7.47 -24.37 0.28
N GLU A 308 7.09 -25.51 0.79
CA GLU A 308 5.68 -25.81 1.12
C GLU A 308 5.17 -24.91 2.26
N CYS A 309 5.99 -24.65 3.26
CA CYS A 309 5.63 -23.89 4.45
C CYS A 309 5.97 -22.39 4.37
N VAL A 310 6.68 -21.93 3.33
CA VAL A 310 7.05 -20.53 3.14
C VAL A 310 6.94 -20.15 1.68
N LYS A 311 6.15 -19.12 1.39
CA LYS A 311 6.10 -18.48 0.06
C LYS A 311 6.99 -17.26 0.07
N THR A 312 7.80 -17.09 -0.97
CA THR A 312 8.75 -15.97 -1.06
C THR A 312 8.46 -15.07 -2.25
N PHE A 313 8.78 -13.77 -2.08
CA PHE A 313 8.65 -12.75 -3.13
C PHE A 313 9.88 -11.84 -3.06
N CYS A 314 10.42 -11.49 -4.24
CA CYS A 314 11.47 -10.48 -4.32
C CYS A 314 10.85 -9.14 -4.68
N ALA A 315 11.20 -8.12 -3.93
CA ALA A 315 10.74 -6.75 -4.10
C ALA A 315 11.90 -5.76 -3.93
N GLU A 316 11.63 -4.48 -4.05
CA GLU A 316 12.54 -3.38 -3.74
C GLU A 316 11.75 -2.19 -3.19
N PHE A 317 12.42 -1.27 -2.51
CA PHE A 317 11.80 -0.01 -2.06
C PHE A 317 11.45 0.87 -3.27
N VAL A 318 10.24 1.47 -3.23
CA VAL A 318 9.72 2.40 -4.23
C VAL A 318 9.18 3.66 -3.57
#